data_85257fda41a93609d073222c59ba1d55
#
_entry.id   85257fda41a93609d073222c59ba1d55
#
_cell.length_a   1.000
_cell.length_b   1.000
_cell.length_c   1.000
_cell.angle_alpha   90.00
_cell.angle_beta   90.00
_cell.angle_gamma   90.00
#
_symmetry.space_group_name_H-M   'P 1'
#
loop_
_entity.id
_entity.type
_entity.pdbx_description
1 polymer ?
#
loop_
_entity_poly.entity_id
_entity_poly.type
_entity_poly.pdbx_seq_one_letter_code
_entity_poly.pdbx_strand_id
1 'polypeptide(L)'
;MLAYHNDPAIKAKYVQRVELHAAADEIIHGKYWERGKGCAVGCTIHSSNHAAYESELGIPIMLARLEDRLFEGMANGDSKLFPGRFLQAITPGADLSRVGWQFLYWLLTEELASRADPRVAKEIKACADVLIPLTKGEPCDRKAAGLARRAALDARQNLWNAYTAGAYTAAAYAAYAAAADAAAAAYAAYAGAYTAAAAAAAADAAGAYTAAAAAAAADAARLTKARLACYHRMADKLLELMASPPLAPVQAFFARAA
;
A
#
# COMPACT_ATOMS: atom_id res chain seq x y z
N MET A 1 12.57 -14.13 0.25
CA MET A 1 11.79 -14.68 -0.91
C MET A 1 12.25 -13.92 -2.14
N LEU A 2 12.52 -14.60 -3.26
CA LEU A 2 12.98 -13.94 -4.48
C LEU A 2 11.82 -13.79 -5.47
N ALA A 3 11.65 -12.60 -6.02
CA ALA A 3 10.62 -12.31 -7.01
C ALA A 3 10.72 -13.27 -8.20
N TYR A 4 9.57 -13.78 -8.64
CA TYR A 4 9.43 -14.79 -9.68
C TYR A 4 10.28 -16.03 -9.44
N HIS A 5 10.62 -16.34 -8.18
CA HIS A 5 11.52 -17.44 -7.81
C HIS A 5 12.86 -17.42 -8.58
N ASN A 6 13.28 -16.21 -8.98
CA ASN A 6 14.44 -15.96 -9.85
C ASN A 6 14.33 -16.56 -11.26
N ASP A 7 13.10 -16.81 -11.75
CA ASP A 7 12.84 -17.38 -13.07
C ASP A 7 12.14 -16.34 -13.99
N PRO A 8 12.83 -15.86 -15.05
CA PRO A 8 12.24 -14.97 -16.05
C PRO A 8 11.02 -15.55 -16.77
N ALA A 9 10.91 -16.88 -16.88
CA ALA A 9 9.78 -17.52 -17.54
C ALA A 9 8.49 -17.38 -16.71
N ILE A 10 8.62 -17.41 -15.38
CA ILE A 10 7.48 -17.11 -14.48
C ILE A 10 7.01 -15.67 -14.69
N LYS A 11 7.92 -14.69 -14.71
CA LYS A 11 7.57 -13.32 -15.02
C LYS A 11 6.83 -13.20 -16.36
N ALA A 12 7.41 -13.75 -17.42
CA ALA A 12 6.84 -13.68 -18.76
C ALA A 12 5.42 -14.27 -18.81
N LYS A 13 5.20 -15.42 -18.16
CA LYS A 13 3.88 -16.07 -18.05
C LYS A 13 2.82 -15.14 -17.46
N TYR A 14 3.12 -14.51 -16.33
CA TYR A 14 2.13 -13.69 -15.62
C TYR A 14 1.93 -12.32 -16.27
N VAL A 15 2.98 -11.71 -16.79
CA VAL A 15 2.86 -10.48 -17.58
C VAL A 15 1.98 -10.72 -18.80
N GLN A 16 2.26 -11.75 -19.61
CA GLN A 16 1.46 -12.09 -20.77
C GLN A 16 -0.02 -12.37 -20.40
N ARG A 17 -0.27 -13.08 -19.30
CA ARG A 17 -1.62 -13.36 -18.81
C ARG A 17 -2.40 -12.07 -18.56
N VAL A 18 -1.82 -11.13 -17.82
CA VAL A 18 -2.47 -9.86 -17.50
C VAL A 18 -2.65 -8.98 -18.75
N GLU A 19 -1.69 -8.98 -19.66
CA GLU A 19 -1.81 -8.26 -20.94
C GLU A 19 -2.96 -8.82 -21.80
N LEU A 20 -3.16 -10.13 -21.82
CA LEU A 20 -4.29 -10.76 -22.51
C LEU A 20 -5.63 -10.35 -21.89
N HIS A 21 -5.74 -10.34 -20.56
CA HIS A 21 -6.95 -9.86 -19.88
C HIS A 21 -7.20 -8.38 -20.13
N ALA A 22 -6.16 -7.55 -20.17
CA ALA A 22 -6.28 -6.13 -20.49
C ALA A 22 -6.77 -5.92 -21.93
N ALA A 23 -6.23 -6.67 -22.89
CA ALA A 23 -6.65 -6.62 -24.30
C ALA A 23 -8.09 -7.10 -24.51
N ALA A 24 -8.55 -8.07 -23.72
CA ALA A 24 -9.93 -8.60 -23.78
C ALA A 24 -10.95 -7.77 -22.98
N ASP A 25 -10.54 -6.65 -22.35
CA ASP A 25 -11.39 -5.83 -21.47
C ASP A 25 -11.99 -6.64 -20.28
N GLU A 26 -11.19 -7.50 -19.70
CA GLU A 26 -11.57 -8.41 -18.63
C GLU A 26 -11.11 -7.93 -17.24
N ILE A 27 -10.27 -6.89 -17.18
CA ILE A 27 -9.83 -6.27 -15.92
C ILE A 27 -10.90 -5.28 -15.47
N ILE A 28 -11.55 -5.59 -14.34
CA ILE A 28 -12.71 -4.84 -13.82
C ILE A 28 -12.58 -4.58 -12.31
N HIS A 29 -13.16 -3.49 -11.86
CA HIS A 29 -13.22 -3.14 -10.42
C HIS A 29 -14.28 -3.95 -9.66
N GLY A 30 -14.06 -4.13 -8.36
CA GLY A 30 -15.07 -4.62 -7.41
C GLY A 30 -15.32 -6.13 -7.44
N LYS A 31 -14.58 -6.90 -8.24
CA LYS A 31 -14.69 -8.36 -8.29
C LYS A 31 -13.30 -8.99 -8.36
N TYR A 32 -13.03 -9.96 -7.49
CA TYR A 32 -11.74 -10.65 -7.54
C TYR A 32 -11.59 -11.49 -8.81
N TRP A 33 -12.44 -12.50 -8.98
CA TRP A 33 -12.40 -13.39 -10.13
C TRP A 33 -13.75 -14.05 -10.36
N GLU A 34 -14.35 -13.82 -11.52
CA GLU A 34 -15.63 -14.42 -11.89
C GLU A 34 -15.75 -14.53 -13.41
N ARG A 35 -15.97 -15.73 -13.92
CA ARG A 35 -16.24 -15.98 -15.38
C ARG A 35 -15.21 -15.37 -16.32
N GLY A 36 -13.92 -15.47 -15.99
CA GLY A 36 -12.83 -14.96 -16.83
C GLY A 36 -12.51 -13.48 -16.63
N LYS A 37 -13.19 -12.76 -15.72
CA LYS A 37 -12.97 -11.34 -15.43
C LYS A 37 -12.65 -11.12 -13.97
N GLY A 38 -11.88 -10.09 -13.65
CA GLY A 38 -11.54 -9.79 -12.27
C GLY A 38 -10.74 -8.50 -12.08
N CYS A 39 -10.40 -8.20 -10.81
CA CYS A 39 -9.49 -7.13 -10.44
C CYS A 39 -8.04 -7.46 -10.83
N ALA A 40 -7.09 -6.60 -10.49
CA ALA A 40 -5.67 -6.82 -10.73
C ALA A 40 -5.19 -8.20 -10.26
N VAL A 41 -5.45 -8.54 -9.01
CA VAL A 41 -5.08 -9.83 -8.42
C VAL A 41 -5.82 -10.99 -9.09
N GLY A 42 -7.12 -10.83 -9.32
CA GLY A 42 -7.95 -11.84 -9.97
C GLY A 42 -7.44 -12.23 -11.35
N CYS A 43 -7.12 -11.26 -12.19
CA CYS A 43 -6.58 -11.49 -13.53
C CYS A 43 -5.14 -12.03 -13.50
N THR A 44 -4.37 -11.75 -12.46
CA THR A 44 -3.01 -12.27 -12.30
C THR A 44 -3.02 -13.76 -11.95
N ILE A 45 -3.78 -14.16 -10.92
CA ILE A 45 -3.72 -15.54 -10.36
C ILE A 45 -4.98 -16.37 -10.59
N HIS A 46 -6.01 -15.84 -11.28
CA HIS A 46 -7.31 -16.47 -11.49
C HIS A 46 -8.00 -16.93 -10.18
N SER A 47 -7.81 -16.13 -9.12
CA SER A 47 -8.31 -16.42 -7.78
C SER A 47 -8.43 -15.14 -6.94
N SER A 48 -9.14 -15.22 -5.81
CA SER A 48 -9.15 -14.19 -4.76
C SER A 48 -8.04 -14.36 -3.72
N ASN A 49 -7.22 -15.42 -3.84
CA ASN A 49 -6.22 -15.75 -2.83
C ASN A 49 -4.91 -14.97 -3.02
N HIS A 50 -4.79 -13.82 -2.36
CA HIS A 50 -3.56 -13.01 -2.40
C HIS A 50 -2.29 -13.76 -1.98
N ALA A 51 -2.41 -14.82 -1.15
CA ALA A 51 -1.26 -15.62 -0.75
C ALA A 51 -0.61 -16.39 -1.93
N ALA A 52 -1.35 -16.58 -3.03
CA ALA A 52 -0.80 -17.17 -4.24
C ALA A 52 0.31 -16.32 -4.88
N TYR A 53 0.37 -15.02 -4.61
CA TYR A 53 1.49 -14.18 -5.04
C TYR A 53 2.83 -14.63 -4.45
N GLU A 54 2.84 -15.11 -3.20
CA GLU A 54 4.06 -15.63 -2.59
C GLU A 54 4.43 -17.01 -3.16
N SER A 55 3.46 -17.92 -3.26
CA SER A 55 3.72 -19.28 -3.71
C SER A 55 3.97 -19.38 -5.22
N GLU A 56 3.29 -18.60 -6.04
CA GLU A 56 3.37 -18.68 -7.50
C GLU A 56 4.36 -17.66 -8.12
N LEU A 57 4.47 -16.47 -7.54
CA LEU A 57 5.30 -15.40 -8.09
C LEU A 57 6.49 -15.02 -7.20
N GLY A 58 6.59 -15.52 -5.96
CA GLY A 58 7.62 -15.06 -5.03
C GLY A 58 7.50 -13.57 -4.65
N ILE A 59 6.31 -12.99 -4.82
CA ILE A 59 6.02 -11.59 -4.49
C ILE A 59 5.31 -11.56 -3.13
N PRO A 60 5.79 -10.76 -2.16
CA PRO A 60 5.16 -10.67 -0.84
C PRO A 60 3.67 -10.33 -0.91
N ILE A 61 2.84 -11.01 -0.11
CA ILE A 61 1.39 -10.80 -0.03
C ILE A 61 1.02 -9.33 0.27
N MET A 62 1.87 -8.63 1.00
CA MET A 62 1.72 -7.19 1.26
C MET A 62 1.66 -6.38 -0.04
N LEU A 63 2.50 -6.70 -1.01
CA LEU A 63 2.54 -6.01 -2.31
C LEU A 63 1.33 -6.38 -3.17
N ALA A 64 0.88 -7.64 -3.15
CA ALA A 64 -0.35 -8.05 -3.82
C ALA A 64 -1.58 -7.27 -3.30
N ARG A 65 -1.66 -7.04 -1.98
CA ARG A 65 -2.74 -6.24 -1.40
C ARG A 65 -2.62 -4.76 -1.70
N LEU A 66 -1.41 -4.21 -1.76
CA LEU A 66 -1.18 -2.83 -2.20
C LEU A 66 -1.57 -2.65 -3.66
N GLU A 67 -1.20 -3.60 -4.52
CA GLU A 67 -1.60 -3.61 -5.94
C GLU A 67 -3.13 -3.56 -6.07
N ASP A 68 -3.83 -4.50 -5.42
CA ASP A 68 -5.28 -4.59 -5.45
C ASP A 68 -5.93 -3.26 -5.00
N ARG A 69 -5.43 -2.69 -3.92
CA ARG A 69 -5.96 -1.47 -3.35
C ARG A 69 -5.74 -0.24 -4.20
N LEU A 70 -4.56 -0.10 -4.77
CA LEU A 70 -4.25 0.99 -5.68
C LEU A 70 -5.06 0.86 -6.97
N PHE A 71 -5.18 -0.36 -7.50
CA PHE A 71 -6.02 -0.66 -8.64
C PHE A 71 -7.47 -0.20 -8.42
N GLU A 72 -8.10 -0.60 -7.32
CA GLU A 72 -9.50 -0.25 -7.00
C GLU A 72 -9.70 1.26 -6.78
N GLY A 73 -8.66 2.00 -6.44
CA GLY A 73 -8.71 3.45 -6.23
C GLY A 73 -8.49 4.30 -7.48
N MET A 74 -7.96 3.72 -8.56
CA MET A 74 -7.67 4.42 -9.82
C MET A 74 -8.91 4.60 -10.68
N ALA A 75 -8.83 5.50 -11.67
CA ALA A 75 -9.82 5.60 -12.73
C ALA A 75 -9.78 4.37 -13.65
N ASN A 76 -10.94 3.94 -14.17
CA ASN A 76 -11.08 2.75 -15.00
C ASN A 76 -10.09 2.64 -16.17
N GLY A 77 -9.72 3.76 -16.82
CA GLY A 77 -8.75 3.74 -17.91
C GLY A 77 -7.34 3.37 -17.46
N ASP A 78 -6.88 4.02 -16.40
CA ASP A 78 -5.50 3.87 -15.89
C ASP A 78 -5.32 2.57 -15.08
N SER A 79 -6.37 2.14 -14.38
CA SER A 79 -6.36 0.92 -13.58
C SER A 79 -6.13 -0.33 -14.44
N LYS A 80 -6.66 -0.39 -15.66
CA LYS A 80 -6.48 -1.55 -16.55
C LYS A 80 -5.03 -1.80 -16.96
N LEU A 81 -4.19 -0.75 -16.98
CA LEU A 81 -2.77 -0.84 -17.32
C LEU A 81 -1.90 -1.10 -16.09
N PHE A 82 -2.41 -0.82 -14.90
CA PHE A 82 -1.61 -0.87 -13.69
C PHE A 82 -1.10 -2.27 -13.33
N PRO A 83 -1.88 -3.37 -13.41
CA PRO A 83 -1.39 -4.71 -13.09
C PRO A 83 -0.23 -5.15 -13.99
N GLY A 84 -0.29 -4.85 -15.28
CA GLY A 84 0.82 -5.11 -16.21
C GLY A 84 2.08 -4.32 -15.84
N ARG A 85 1.94 -3.02 -15.57
CA ARG A 85 3.05 -2.16 -15.09
C ARG A 85 3.64 -2.66 -13.77
N PHE A 86 2.79 -3.11 -12.84
CA PHE A 86 3.20 -3.67 -11.55
C PHE A 86 4.10 -4.89 -11.74
N LEU A 87 3.66 -5.88 -12.50
CA LEU A 87 4.43 -7.09 -12.76
C LEU A 87 5.72 -6.79 -13.57
N GLN A 88 5.65 -5.89 -14.55
CA GLN A 88 6.80 -5.51 -15.38
C GLN A 88 7.89 -4.78 -14.59
N ALA A 89 7.54 -3.95 -13.59
CA ALA A 89 8.49 -3.22 -12.77
C ALA A 89 9.41 -4.13 -11.94
N ILE A 90 8.99 -5.34 -11.63
CA ILE A 90 9.72 -6.27 -10.76
C ILE A 90 10.75 -7.07 -11.56
N THR A 91 12.01 -7.01 -11.17
CA THR A 91 13.08 -7.85 -11.75
C THR A 91 13.03 -9.25 -11.14
N PRO A 92 13.11 -10.34 -11.95
CA PRO A 92 13.27 -11.69 -11.41
C PRO A 92 14.47 -11.80 -10.47
N GLY A 93 14.29 -12.45 -9.33
CA GLY A 93 15.32 -12.57 -8.30
C GLY A 93 15.45 -11.37 -7.35
N ALA A 94 14.69 -10.29 -7.54
CA ALA A 94 14.70 -9.16 -6.63
C ALA A 94 14.17 -9.56 -5.24
N ASP A 95 14.77 -9.00 -4.18
CA ASP A 95 14.24 -9.12 -2.82
C ASP A 95 13.27 -7.96 -2.53
N LEU A 96 12.00 -8.27 -2.53
CA LEU A 96 10.92 -7.29 -2.30
C LEU A 96 10.48 -7.19 -0.84
N SER A 97 11.15 -7.86 0.09
CA SER A 97 10.72 -7.98 1.50
C SER A 97 10.58 -6.64 2.23
N ARG A 98 11.31 -5.61 1.79
CA ARG A 98 11.33 -4.28 2.42
C ARG A 98 10.46 -3.25 1.68
N VAL A 99 10.09 -3.52 0.43
CA VAL A 99 9.41 -2.54 -0.45
C VAL A 99 8.11 -2.03 0.17
N GLY A 100 7.28 -2.93 0.70
CA GLY A 100 6.02 -2.53 1.33
C GLY A 100 6.22 -1.62 2.56
N TRP A 101 7.26 -1.87 3.36
CA TRP A 101 7.60 -1.03 4.52
C TRP A 101 8.11 0.34 4.11
N GLN A 102 8.94 0.40 3.07
CA GLN A 102 9.43 1.65 2.49
C GLN A 102 8.29 2.47 1.89
N PHE A 103 7.34 1.81 1.23
CA PHE A 103 6.13 2.46 0.73
C PHE A 103 5.29 3.07 1.87
N LEU A 104 5.03 2.32 2.95
CA LEU A 104 4.29 2.84 4.10
C LEU A 104 5.03 3.98 4.79
N TYR A 105 6.34 3.89 4.93
CA TYR A 105 7.16 4.97 5.49
C TYR A 105 7.04 6.25 4.65
N TRP A 106 7.23 6.15 3.34
CA TRP A 106 7.05 7.26 2.41
C TRP A 106 5.63 7.83 2.49
N LEU A 107 4.62 6.98 2.56
CA LEU A 107 3.22 7.39 2.66
C LEU A 107 2.99 8.29 3.89
N LEU A 108 3.55 7.93 5.04
CA LEU A 108 3.42 8.70 6.28
C LEU A 108 4.26 9.97 6.28
N THR A 109 5.48 9.93 5.75
CA THR A 109 6.45 11.04 5.87
C THR A 109 6.32 12.08 4.76
N GLU A 110 5.84 11.69 3.58
CA GLU A 110 5.77 12.59 2.43
C GLU A 110 4.33 12.83 1.96
N GLU A 111 3.57 11.79 1.67
CA GLU A 111 2.23 11.98 1.12
C GLU A 111 1.24 12.50 2.17
N LEU A 112 1.26 11.93 3.39
CA LEU A 112 0.40 12.36 4.50
C LEU A 112 0.94 13.59 5.22
N ALA A 113 2.22 13.60 5.58
CA ALA A 113 2.79 14.68 6.40
C ALA A 113 2.69 16.04 5.71
N SER A 114 2.82 16.09 4.37
CA SER A 114 2.69 17.33 3.59
C SER A 114 1.30 17.98 3.66
N ARG A 115 0.29 17.24 4.13
CA ARG A 115 -1.13 17.63 4.16
C ARG A 115 -1.78 17.49 5.52
N ALA A 116 -1.06 16.88 6.47
CA ALA A 116 -1.60 16.59 7.78
C ALA A 116 -1.87 17.88 8.57
N ASP A 117 -2.98 17.86 9.30
CA ASP A 117 -3.27 18.87 10.30
C ASP A 117 -2.18 18.83 11.39
N PRO A 118 -1.65 19.98 11.83
CA PRO A 118 -0.62 20.04 12.87
C PRO A 118 -0.97 19.29 14.17
N ARG A 119 -2.27 19.15 14.44
CA ARG A 119 -2.77 18.44 15.64
C ARG A 119 -2.46 16.94 15.65
N VAL A 120 -2.18 16.33 14.51
CA VAL A 120 -1.86 14.88 14.39
C VAL A 120 -0.46 14.63 13.84
N ALA A 121 0.29 15.67 13.54
CA ALA A 121 1.63 15.54 12.96
C ALA A 121 2.58 14.73 13.84
N LYS A 122 2.47 14.87 15.18
CA LYS A 122 3.27 14.13 16.16
C LYS A 122 2.95 12.63 16.11
N GLU A 123 1.68 12.27 16.03
CA GLU A 123 1.22 10.87 15.99
C GLU A 123 1.58 10.22 14.67
N ILE A 124 1.46 10.93 13.55
CA ILE A 124 1.92 10.45 12.23
C ILE A 124 3.42 10.18 12.26
N LYS A 125 4.20 11.13 12.80
CA LYS A 125 5.65 10.96 12.94
C LYS A 125 5.99 9.75 13.82
N ALA A 126 5.36 9.59 14.98
CA ALA A 126 5.60 8.46 15.87
C ALA A 126 5.29 7.11 15.18
N CYS A 127 4.24 7.06 14.36
CA CYS A 127 3.91 5.89 13.56
C CYS A 127 4.92 5.64 12.43
N ALA A 128 5.47 6.68 11.82
CA ALA A 128 6.54 6.55 10.82
C ALA A 128 7.85 6.05 11.44
N ASP A 129 8.22 6.58 12.60
CA ASP A 129 9.48 6.24 13.30
C ASP A 129 9.57 4.73 13.61
N VAL A 130 8.45 4.08 13.97
CA VAL A 130 8.42 2.62 14.23
C VAL A 130 8.57 1.77 12.99
N LEU A 131 8.40 2.33 11.79
CA LEU A 131 8.63 1.62 10.53
C LEU A 131 10.09 1.64 10.09
N ILE A 132 10.93 2.56 10.61
CA ILE A 132 12.33 2.74 10.17
C ILE A 132 13.14 1.43 10.21
N PRO A 133 13.12 0.62 11.28
CA PRO A 133 13.84 -0.66 11.30
C PRO A 133 13.36 -1.60 10.18
N LEU A 134 12.05 -1.69 9.98
CA LEU A 134 11.46 -2.56 8.95
C LEU A 134 11.87 -2.17 7.52
N THR A 135 12.07 -0.87 7.25
CA THR A 135 12.58 -0.41 5.96
C THR A 135 14.01 -0.89 5.68
N LYS A 136 14.74 -1.24 6.73
CA LYS A 136 16.11 -1.78 6.67
C LYS A 136 16.18 -3.31 6.76
N GLY A 137 15.02 -3.96 6.97
CA GLY A 137 14.94 -5.41 7.19
C GLY A 137 15.26 -5.82 8.63
N GLU A 138 15.24 -4.88 9.55
CA GLU A 138 15.45 -5.09 10.98
C GLU A 138 14.11 -5.30 11.70
N PRO A 139 14.06 -6.03 12.82
CA PRO A 139 12.84 -6.19 13.60
C PRO A 139 12.39 -4.85 14.23
N CYS A 140 11.08 -4.62 14.24
CA CYS A 140 10.53 -3.45 14.93
C CYS A 140 10.32 -3.70 16.41
N ASP A 141 10.38 -2.63 17.21
CA ASP A 141 9.93 -2.64 18.60
C ASP A 141 8.39 -2.70 18.65
N ARG A 142 7.84 -3.88 18.91
CA ARG A 142 6.39 -4.11 19.00
C ARG A 142 5.73 -3.25 20.09
N LYS A 143 6.42 -3.00 21.21
CA LYS A 143 5.87 -2.17 22.28
C LYS A 143 5.75 -0.71 21.81
N ALA A 144 6.80 -0.17 21.19
CA ALA A 144 6.77 1.17 20.63
C ALA A 144 5.70 1.30 19.53
N ALA A 145 5.58 0.33 18.65
CA ALA A 145 4.55 0.31 17.61
C ALA A 145 3.12 0.27 18.20
N GLY A 146 2.91 -0.53 19.26
CA GLY A 146 1.64 -0.57 19.98
C GLY A 146 1.28 0.76 20.66
N LEU A 147 2.27 1.47 21.21
CA LEU A 147 2.10 2.79 21.82
C LEU A 147 1.78 3.85 20.76
N ALA A 148 2.53 3.89 19.67
CA ALA A 148 2.30 4.83 18.57
C ALA A 148 0.89 4.64 17.97
N ARG A 149 0.48 3.39 17.72
CA ARG A 149 -0.89 3.06 17.28
C ARG A 149 -1.94 3.59 18.23
N ARG A 150 -1.77 3.37 19.55
CA ARG A 150 -2.74 3.82 20.56
C ARG A 150 -2.87 5.34 20.56
N ALA A 151 -1.73 6.05 20.59
CA ALA A 151 -1.71 7.50 20.54
C ALA A 151 -2.43 8.05 19.29
N ALA A 152 -2.22 7.46 18.12
CA ALA A 152 -2.89 7.84 16.91
C ALA A 152 -4.42 7.58 16.94
N LEU A 153 -4.86 6.45 17.54
CA LEU A 153 -6.28 6.16 17.75
C LEU A 153 -6.94 7.13 18.74
N ASP A 154 -6.24 7.50 19.81
CA ASP A 154 -6.74 8.46 20.79
C ASP A 154 -6.86 9.86 20.17
N ALA A 155 -5.88 10.29 19.40
CA ALA A 155 -5.95 11.54 18.62
C ALA A 155 -7.12 11.54 17.65
N ARG A 156 -7.32 10.44 16.93
CA ARG A 156 -8.48 10.23 16.05
C ARG A 156 -9.79 10.40 16.81
N GLN A 157 -9.93 9.77 17.98
CA GLN A 157 -11.17 9.84 18.77
C GLN A 157 -11.43 11.26 19.28
N ASN A 158 -10.40 11.96 19.73
CA ASN A 158 -10.49 13.35 20.17
C ASN A 158 -10.95 14.28 19.05
N LEU A 159 -10.43 14.08 17.83
CA LEU A 159 -10.85 14.84 16.67
C LEU A 159 -12.29 14.54 16.24
N TRP A 160 -12.71 13.28 16.34
CA TRP A 160 -14.08 12.89 16.08
C TRP A 160 -15.05 13.53 17.09
N ASN A 161 -14.70 13.55 18.37
CA ASN A 161 -15.50 14.19 19.41
C ASN A 161 -15.60 15.70 19.18
N ALA A 162 -14.52 16.36 18.79
CA ALA A 162 -14.52 17.76 18.42
C ALA A 162 -15.36 18.05 17.17
N TYR A 163 -15.31 17.18 16.18
CA TYR A 163 -16.14 17.25 14.97
C TYR A 163 -17.63 17.13 15.31
N THR A 164 -18.02 16.16 16.13
CA THR A 164 -19.43 15.94 16.53
C THR A 164 -19.97 16.99 17.49
N ALA A 165 -19.10 17.69 18.23
CA ALA A 165 -19.46 18.79 19.12
C ALA A 165 -19.73 20.13 18.40
N GLY A 166 -19.78 20.16 17.06
CA GLY A 166 -20.16 21.32 16.27
C GLY A 166 -19.01 22.07 15.60
N ALA A 167 -17.76 21.62 15.76
CA ALA A 167 -16.60 22.12 15.01
C ALA A 167 -16.48 21.40 13.64
N TYR A 168 -17.56 21.42 12.86
CA TYR A 168 -17.63 20.82 11.53
C TYR A 168 -16.68 21.54 10.55
N THR A 169 -15.38 21.30 10.67
CA THR A 169 -14.42 21.80 9.69
C THR A 169 -13.82 20.63 8.90
N ALA A 170 -13.57 20.85 7.64
CA ALA A 170 -12.86 19.94 6.79
C ALA A 170 -11.51 19.50 7.39
N ALA A 171 -10.82 20.43 8.03
CA ALA A 171 -9.56 20.19 8.70
C ALA A 171 -9.69 19.18 9.85
N ALA A 172 -10.78 19.21 10.62
CA ALA A 172 -11.02 18.24 11.70
C ALA A 172 -11.24 16.83 11.16
N TYR A 173 -12.03 16.67 10.09
CA TYR A 173 -12.20 15.38 9.44
C TYR A 173 -10.91 14.88 8.82
N ALA A 174 -10.17 15.78 8.19
CA ALA A 174 -8.86 15.52 7.62
C ALA A 174 -7.87 14.98 8.67
N ALA A 175 -7.77 15.64 9.81
CA ALA A 175 -6.92 15.19 10.90
C ALA A 175 -7.36 13.83 11.48
N TYR A 176 -8.68 13.62 11.61
CA TYR A 176 -9.25 12.33 12.05
C TYR A 176 -8.82 11.16 11.16
N ALA A 177 -8.90 11.33 9.85
CA ALA A 177 -8.54 10.27 8.93
C ALA A 177 -7.02 10.03 8.91
N ALA A 178 -6.17 11.09 8.94
CA ALA A 178 -4.72 10.93 9.02
C ALA A 178 -4.26 10.17 10.27
N ALA A 179 -4.91 10.42 11.42
CA ALA A 179 -4.62 9.67 12.63
C ALA A 179 -5.01 8.18 12.51
N ALA A 180 -6.10 7.88 11.78
CA ALA A 180 -6.50 6.49 11.50
C ALA A 180 -5.46 5.76 10.62
N ASP A 181 -4.94 6.43 9.61
CA ASP A 181 -3.94 5.88 8.69
C ASP A 181 -2.62 5.61 9.39
N ALA A 182 -2.17 6.56 10.20
CA ALA A 182 -0.98 6.40 11.01
C ALA A 182 -1.11 5.23 11.99
N ALA A 183 -2.29 5.08 12.63
CA ALA A 183 -2.56 3.95 13.52
C ALA A 183 -2.55 2.60 12.77
N ALA A 184 -3.07 2.54 11.54
CA ALA A 184 -3.06 1.33 10.72
C ALA A 184 -1.62 0.94 10.33
N ALA A 185 -0.77 1.89 9.95
CA ALA A 185 0.63 1.63 9.65
C ALA A 185 1.42 1.14 10.88
N ALA A 186 1.19 1.74 12.05
CA ALA A 186 1.80 1.28 13.31
C ALA A 186 1.27 -0.10 13.74
N TYR A 187 0.01 -0.42 13.46
CA TYR A 187 -0.53 -1.76 13.67
C TYR A 187 0.13 -2.80 12.76
N ALA A 188 0.39 -2.46 11.50
CA ALA A 188 1.15 -3.31 10.60
C ALA A 188 2.52 -3.66 11.21
N ALA A 189 3.26 -2.69 11.72
CA ALA A 189 4.53 -2.91 12.39
C ALA A 189 4.42 -3.77 13.66
N TYR A 190 3.34 -3.59 14.45
CA TYR A 190 3.08 -4.36 15.67
C TYR A 190 2.76 -5.84 15.38
N ALA A 191 1.92 -6.11 14.37
CA ALA A 191 1.34 -7.43 14.12
C ALA A 191 2.28 -8.41 13.39
N GLY A 192 3.36 -7.94 12.78
CA GLY A 192 4.29 -8.80 12.03
C GLY A 192 3.63 -9.37 10.76
N ALA A 193 3.59 -10.70 10.60
CA ALA A 193 3.11 -11.36 9.38
C ALA A 193 1.61 -11.15 9.04
N TYR A 194 0.80 -10.66 9.96
CA TYR A 194 -0.59 -10.24 9.68
C TYR A 194 -0.70 -8.90 8.95
N THR A 195 0.41 -8.34 8.55
CA THR A 195 0.62 -6.96 8.13
C THR A 195 0.07 -6.61 6.75
N ALA A 196 -0.14 -7.61 5.88
CA ALA A 196 -0.61 -7.33 4.52
C ALA A 196 -1.99 -6.66 4.49
N ALA A 197 -2.92 -7.11 5.37
CA ALA A 197 -4.24 -6.50 5.46
C ALA A 197 -4.19 -5.10 6.07
N ALA A 198 -3.30 -4.87 7.06
CA ALA A 198 -3.12 -3.58 7.68
C ALA A 198 -2.42 -2.57 6.77
N ALA A 199 -1.46 -3.03 5.95
CA ALA A 199 -0.81 -2.19 4.94
C ALA A 199 -1.79 -1.78 3.83
N ALA A 200 -2.65 -2.71 3.38
CA ALA A 200 -3.70 -2.39 2.43
C ALA A 200 -4.72 -1.40 3.02
N ALA A 201 -5.09 -1.58 4.29
CA ALA A 201 -5.99 -0.65 4.97
C ALA A 201 -5.37 0.74 5.14
N ALA A 202 -4.05 0.85 5.40
CA ALA A 202 -3.36 2.13 5.47
C ALA A 202 -3.33 2.85 4.12
N ALA A 203 -3.04 2.12 3.02
CA ALA A 203 -3.09 2.68 1.67
C ALA A 203 -4.50 3.12 1.27
N ASP A 204 -5.52 2.38 1.72
CA ASP A 204 -6.93 2.69 1.51
C ASP A 204 -7.36 3.96 2.21
N ALA A 205 -7.03 4.02 3.49
CA ALA A 205 -7.34 5.16 4.31
C ALA A 205 -6.65 6.42 3.76
N ALA A 206 -5.38 6.37 3.34
CA ALA A 206 -4.69 7.51 2.74
C ALA A 206 -5.37 7.99 1.45
N GLY A 207 -5.82 7.07 0.60
CA GLY A 207 -6.57 7.41 -0.62
C GLY A 207 -7.92 8.06 -0.34
N ALA A 208 -8.70 7.50 0.59
CA ALA A 208 -10.00 8.05 1.01
C ALA A 208 -9.84 9.40 1.68
N TYR A 209 -8.79 9.58 2.47
CA TYR A 209 -8.49 10.77 3.23
C TYR A 209 -8.19 11.99 2.37
N THR A 210 -7.29 11.85 1.40
CA THR A 210 -6.97 12.96 0.49
C THR A 210 -8.19 13.43 -0.30
N ALA A 211 -9.13 12.51 -0.54
CA ALA A 211 -10.43 12.82 -1.13
C ALA A 211 -11.31 13.61 -0.17
N ALA A 212 -11.42 13.20 1.10
CA ALA A 212 -12.27 13.85 2.09
C ALA A 212 -11.75 15.24 2.51
N ALA A 213 -10.43 15.42 2.64
CA ALA A 213 -9.81 16.70 2.94
C ALA A 213 -10.03 17.74 1.81
N ALA A 214 -10.05 17.29 0.56
CA ALA A 214 -10.39 18.13 -0.57
C ALA A 214 -11.90 18.45 -0.64
N ALA A 215 -12.78 17.57 -0.09
CA ALA A 215 -14.24 17.66 -0.16
C ALA A 215 -14.84 18.80 0.60
N ALA A 216 -14.32 19.04 1.72
CA ALA A 216 -14.89 20.06 2.59
C ALA A 216 -14.64 21.50 2.08
N ALA A 217 -13.86 21.65 1.02
CA ALA A 217 -13.47 22.97 0.52
C ALA A 217 -14.13 23.38 -0.79
N ALA A 218 -14.65 22.52 -1.61
CA ALA A 218 -15.41 22.83 -2.83
C ALA A 218 -15.58 21.60 -3.75
N ASP A 219 -16.78 21.45 -4.35
CA ASP A 219 -17.05 20.75 -5.60
C ASP A 219 -16.60 19.27 -5.74
N ALA A 220 -17.56 18.34 -5.86
CA ALA A 220 -17.36 16.90 -6.02
C ALA A 220 -16.38 16.51 -7.16
N ALA A 221 -16.28 17.33 -8.20
CA ALA A 221 -15.34 17.12 -9.29
C ALA A 221 -13.87 17.36 -8.91
N ARG A 222 -13.60 18.35 -8.04
CA ARG A 222 -12.25 18.60 -7.49
C ARG A 222 -11.78 17.47 -6.60
N LEU A 223 -12.71 16.90 -5.84
CA LEU A 223 -12.51 15.74 -4.98
C LEU A 223 -12.02 14.53 -5.73
N THR A 224 -12.78 14.16 -6.76
CA THR A 224 -12.47 13.02 -7.60
C THR A 224 -11.08 13.20 -8.23
N LYS A 225 -10.76 14.41 -8.73
CA LYS A 225 -9.46 14.71 -9.31
C LYS A 225 -8.31 14.60 -8.29
N ALA A 226 -8.48 15.14 -7.09
CA ALA A 226 -7.46 15.09 -6.04
C ALA A 226 -7.23 13.66 -5.55
N ARG A 227 -8.30 12.87 -5.39
CA ARG A 227 -8.25 11.45 -5.04
C ARG A 227 -7.48 10.65 -6.09
N LEU A 228 -7.86 10.78 -7.36
CA LEU A 228 -7.19 10.08 -8.46
C LEU A 228 -5.70 10.44 -8.53
N ALA A 229 -5.36 11.72 -8.42
CA ALA A 229 -3.96 12.16 -8.39
C ALA A 229 -3.16 11.54 -7.22
N CYS A 230 -3.80 11.32 -6.05
CA CYS A 230 -3.16 10.63 -4.94
C CYS A 230 -2.88 9.16 -5.26
N TYR A 231 -3.87 8.43 -5.81
CA TYR A 231 -3.66 7.04 -6.21
C TYR A 231 -2.58 6.90 -7.28
N HIS A 232 -2.49 7.82 -8.23
CA HIS A 232 -1.41 7.83 -9.22
C HIS A 232 -0.03 8.01 -8.56
N ARG A 233 0.13 8.98 -7.66
CA ARG A 233 1.41 9.16 -6.94
C ARG A 233 1.79 7.94 -6.11
N MET A 234 0.82 7.32 -5.43
CA MET A 234 1.05 6.09 -4.68
C MET A 234 1.46 4.93 -5.59
N ALA A 235 0.80 4.79 -6.73
CA ALA A 235 1.15 3.76 -7.72
C ALA A 235 2.54 3.97 -8.29
N ASP A 236 2.85 5.18 -8.74
CA ASP A 236 4.16 5.51 -9.29
C ASP A 236 5.28 5.30 -8.26
N LYS A 237 5.05 5.66 -6.99
CA LYS A 237 6.01 5.40 -5.91
C LYS A 237 6.20 3.92 -5.63
N LEU A 238 5.12 3.13 -5.65
CA LEU A 238 5.23 1.68 -5.48
C LEU A 238 6.03 1.05 -6.61
N LEU A 239 5.75 1.44 -7.86
CA LEU A 239 6.51 0.96 -9.04
C LEU A 239 7.99 1.34 -8.97
N GLU A 240 8.32 2.57 -8.56
CA GLU A 240 9.70 3.04 -8.34
C GLU A 240 10.44 2.16 -7.33
N LEU A 241 9.84 1.91 -6.17
CA LEU A 241 10.43 1.09 -5.11
C LEU A 241 10.63 -0.38 -5.54
N MET A 242 9.73 -0.92 -6.36
CA MET A 242 9.84 -2.29 -6.88
C MET A 242 10.88 -2.41 -7.99
N ALA A 243 11.06 -1.38 -8.82
CA ALA A 243 12.06 -1.36 -9.90
C ALA A 243 13.50 -1.27 -9.37
N SER A 244 13.67 -0.64 -8.20
CA SER A 244 14.96 -0.46 -7.55
C SER A 244 14.91 -0.93 -6.10
N PRO A 245 14.60 -2.22 -5.85
CA PRO A 245 14.53 -2.72 -4.49
C PRO A 245 15.92 -2.60 -3.84
N PRO A 246 15.99 -2.28 -2.55
CA PRO A 246 17.27 -2.26 -1.85
C PRO A 246 17.91 -3.63 -2.00
N LEU A 247 19.18 -3.65 -2.40
CA LEU A 247 19.95 -4.88 -2.55
C LEU A 247 19.84 -5.72 -1.28
N ALA A 248 19.50 -6.99 -1.43
CA ALA A 248 19.60 -7.93 -0.32
C ALA A 248 21.04 -7.88 0.20
N PRO A 249 21.28 -7.85 1.53
CA PRO A 249 22.60 -8.08 2.03
C PRO A 249 23.08 -9.40 1.40
N VAL A 250 24.24 -9.38 0.75
CA VAL A 250 24.88 -10.58 0.20
C VAL A 250 25.12 -11.51 1.38
N GLN A 251 24.14 -12.32 1.74
CA GLN A 251 24.38 -13.45 2.60
C GLN A 251 25.28 -14.37 1.80
N ALA A 252 26.53 -14.48 2.28
CA ALA A 252 27.53 -15.33 1.71
C ALA A 252 26.95 -16.71 1.45
N PHE A 253 26.72 -17.05 0.18
CA PHE A 253 26.33 -18.37 -0.30
C PHE A 253 27.46 -19.41 -0.09
N PHE A 254 28.46 -19.09 0.74
CA PHE A 254 29.67 -19.90 0.96
C PHE A 254 29.74 -20.55 2.34
N ALA A 255 28.64 -21.02 2.91
CA ALA A 255 28.71 -21.79 4.16
C ALA A 255 27.81 -23.03 4.11
N ARG A 256 27.96 -23.86 3.06
CA ARG A 256 27.55 -25.27 3.06
C ARG A 256 28.35 -26.07 2.05
N ALA A 257 29.65 -26.13 2.27
CA ALA A 257 30.53 -27.15 1.69
C ALA A 257 31.71 -27.30 2.67
N ALA A 258 31.50 -27.96 3.78
CA ALA A 258 32.50 -28.64 4.60
C ALA A 258 31.78 -29.64 5.49
#